data_4ae107df7212ae092ae4e1ebede08931
#
_entry.id   4ae107df7212ae092ae4e1ebede08931
#
_cell.length_a   1.000
_cell.length_b   1.000
_cell.length_c   1.000
_cell.angle_alpha   90.00
_cell.angle_beta   90.00
_cell.angle_gamma   90.00
#
_symmetry.space_group_name_H-M   'P 1'
#
loop_
_entity.id
_entity.type
_entity.pdbx_description
1 polymer ?
#
loop_
_entity_poly.entity_id
_entity_poly.type
_entity_poly.pdbx_seq_one_letter_code
_entity_poly.pdbx_strand_id
1 'polypeptide(L)'
;MIRNKLLTSAVVITLAALISGCVTSNNTTNSNTNEVTKPSFAPVTYNEILNDEKSTNDVLTYGMGQKGQRFSPLTQVNKKTVKDLVSVWNFSFGGEKQRGQESQPLVKDGVMYVTASYSRMYAIDLASGEELWQYNARLPDAILPCCDVINRGAAIHGDLVIFGTLDAKLVALNRMTGKTVWKKKIGNYKDGYSITAAPLIVKDMVITGVAGGEFGIVGKVEARDAKTGAVIWTRPTVEGHMGYLNGKENGISGGEAGKTWTGDLWKTGGAATWLGGTYDPETDLVFFGTGNPAPWNSHLRPGDNLFSSSRLAINPNTGRIVWHYQTTPHDGWDFDGVNELISFNKDGKKLAATADRNGFFYVLDRTNGKFITANPFVSGITWAKGIGKDGRPLYNPEGRPGNPGSASKGESVFSVPSFLGGKNWMPMAYSKKTEMFYVPSNEWGMDIWNQPISYKKGAAYLGAGFTIKPIFEDHIGSLKAIEPLTGKIKWEYKNPAPLWAGVLTTAGGLVFTGTPEGKFLALDDETGEILYKYNAGSGIVSSPITWETNGEQYVAIVSGWGGAVPLWGGEVAKLVKNINQGGTVHVFKLHK
;
A
#
# COMPACT_ATOMS: atom_id res chain seq x y z
N MET A 1 -38.97 41.18 -31.27
CA MET A 1 -39.95 42.04 -30.55
C MET A 1 -39.92 41.58 -29.10
N ILE A 2 -39.55 42.32 -28.25
CA ILE A 2 -39.71 43.41 -27.40
C ILE A 2 -38.55 43.50 -26.41
N ARG A 3 -37.93 44.64 -26.41
CA ARG A 3 -36.95 45.16 -25.44
C ARG A 3 -37.61 45.51 -24.12
N ASN A 4 -36.86 45.47 -22.99
CA ASN A 4 -36.72 46.60 -22.02
C ASN A 4 -35.79 46.15 -20.90
N LYS A 5 -34.69 46.79 -20.69
CA LYS A 5 -34.24 48.07 -20.09
C LYS A 5 -33.93 47.90 -18.58
N LEU A 6 -32.66 48.13 -18.34
CA LEU A 6 -31.93 48.57 -17.14
C LEU A 6 -32.69 49.39 -16.10
N LEU A 7 -32.32 49.18 -14.85
CA LEU A 7 -32.24 50.28 -13.85
C LEU A 7 -31.12 49.97 -12.83
N THR A 8 -30.11 50.81 -12.88
CA THR A 8 -29.01 51.01 -11.90
C THR A 8 -29.55 51.84 -10.72
N SER A 9 -29.17 51.45 -9.49
CA SER A 9 -29.27 52.35 -8.33
C SER A 9 -27.97 52.25 -7.52
N ALA A 10 -27.21 53.33 -7.58
CA ALA A 10 -26.07 53.60 -6.73
C ALA A 10 -26.56 54.16 -5.39
N VAL A 11 -26.02 53.63 -4.28
CA VAL A 11 -26.18 54.25 -2.95
C VAL A 11 -24.79 54.70 -2.50
N VAL A 12 -24.66 56.02 -2.40
CA VAL A 12 -23.53 56.73 -1.78
C VAL A 12 -23.82 56.80 -0.28
N ILE A 13 -22.89 56.35 0.57
CA ILE A 13 -22.94 56.64 2.01
C ILE A 13 -21.67 57.42 2.37
N THR A 14 -21.95 58.61 2.88
CA THR A 14 -21.05 59.67 3.31
C THR A 14 -20.35 59.33 4.64
N LEU A 15 -19.04 59.57 4.72
CA LEU A 15 -18.23 59.54 5.95
C LEU A 15 -18.54 60.78 6.80
N ALA A 16 -18.82 60.57 8.09
CA ALA A 16 -18.74 61.63 9.09
C ALA A 16 -17.67 61.25 10.13
N ALA A 17 -16.62 62.06 10.19
CA ALA A 17 -15.58 62.00 11.21
C ALA A 17 -16.06 62.78 12.45
N LEU A 18 -15.90 62.20 13.63
CA LEU A 18 -15.95 62.90 14.91
C LEU A 18 -14.71 62.57 15.72
N ILE A 19 -13.92 63.59 15.94
CA ILE A 19 -12.76 63.63 16.84
C ILE A 19 -13.30 64.03 18.24
N SER A 20 -12.94 63.24 19.28
CA SER A 20 -12.92 63.82 20.64
C SER A 20 -12.12 62.95 21.61
N GLY A 21 -11.08 63.50 22.19
CA GLY A 21 -10.81 63.53 23.61
C GLY A 21 -9.97 62.37 24.21
N CYS A 22 -8.70 62.64 24.43
CA CYS A 22 -7.81 61.93 25.35
C CYS A 22 -8.37 61.94 26.79
N VAL A 23 -8.41 60.75 27.42
CA VAL A 23 -8.27 60.61 28.88
C VAL A 23 -7.34 59.45 29.13
N THR A 24 -6.17 59.76 29.69
CA THR A 24 -5.19 58.79 30.20
C THR A 24 -5.67 58.18 31.52
N SER A 25 -5.85 56.90 31.54
CA SER A 25 -5.85 56.13 32.80
C SER A 25 -4.93 54.90 32.64
N ASN A 26 -3.83 54.92 33.40
CA ASN A 26 -2.96 53.78 33.56
C ASN A 26 -3.70 52.66 34.28
N ASN A 27 -4.01 51.58 33.55
CA ASN A 27 -4.31 50.29 34.14
C ASN A 27 -3.36 49.27 33.51
N THR A 28 -2.37 48.87 34.27
CA THR A 28 -1.55 47.68 34.00
C THR A 28 -2.43 46.43 34.08
N THR A 29 -2.96 45.99 32.98
CA THR A 29 -3.49 44.63 32.84
C THR A 29 -2.41 43.78 32.19
N ASN A 30 -1.84 42.85 32.99
CA ASN A 30 -1.08 41.71 32.47
C ASN A 30 -1.99 40.91 31.53
N SER A 31 -1.88 41.18 30.23
CA SER A 31 -2.41 40.29 29.20
C SER A 31 -1.36 39.19 28.98
N ASN A 32 -1.49 38.07 29.68
CA ASN A 32 -0.94 36.81 29.19
C ASN A 32 -1.62 36.47 27.86
N THR A 33 -1.12 37.05 26.78
CA THR A 33 -1.33 36.51 25.45
C THR A 33 -0.51 35.23 25.41
N ASN A 34 -1.15 34.09 25.57
CA ASN A 34 -0.60 32.83 25.11
C ASN A 34 -0.40 33.02 23.59
N GLU A 35 0.78 33.49 23.18
CA GLU A 35 1.25 33.28 21.83
C GLU A 35 1.25 31.79 21.60
N VAL A 36 0.29 31.31 20.82
CA VAL A 36 0.36 29.97 20.22
C VAL A 36 1.63 29.99 19.37
N THR A 37 2.72 29.53 19.94
CA THR A 37 3.98 29.36 19.22
C THR A 37 3.67 28.46 18.03
N LYS A 38 3.78 29.01 16.81
CA LYS A 38 3.72 28.21 15.59
C LYS A 38 4.70 27.06 15.74
N PRO A 39 4.28 25.81 15.49
CA PRO A 39 5.18 24.67 15.64
C PRO A 39 6.45 24.91 14.83
N SER A 40 7.60 24.82 15.48
CA SER A 40 8.91 24.89 14.84
C SER A 40 9.16 23.56 14.15
N PHE A 41 8.97 23.51 12.84
CA PHE A 41 9.18 22.30 12.04
C PHE A 41 10.67 22.18 11.68
N ALA A 42 11.42 21.38 12.42
CA ALA A 42 12.76 21.00 12.01
C ALA A 42 12.68 20.03 10.81
N PRO A 43 13.61 20.11 9.84
CA PRO A 43 13.68 19.14 8.75
C PRO A 43 13.84 17.71 9.28
N VAL A 44 13.06 16.78 8.77
CA VAL A 44 13.15 15.36 9.15
C VAL A 44 14.45 14.77 8.64
N THR A 45 15.26 14.25 9.55
CA THR A 45 16.55 13.64 9.21
C THR A 45 16.39 12.17 8.80
N TYR A 46 17.34 11.65 8.01
CA TYR A 46 17.35 10.22 7.70
C TYR A 46 17.53 9.35 8.95
N ASN A 47 18.22 9.84 9.98
CA ASN A 47 18.36 9.10 11.24
C ASN A 47 17.03 8.92 11.96
N GLU A 48 16.13 9.90 11.95
CA GLU A 48 14.76 9.73 12.47
C GLU A 48 14.00 8.69 11.67
N ILE A 49 14.05 8.72 10.34
CA ILE A 49 13.42 7.74 9.46
C ILE A 49 13.96 6.34 9.71
N LEU A 50 15.26 6.19 9.87
CA LEU A 50 15.91 4.90 10.14
C LEU A 50 15.52 4.31 11.49
N ASN A 51 15.22 5.14 12.49
CA ASN A 51 14.82 4.75 13.83
C ASN A 51 13.30 4.83 14.06
N ASP A 52 12.49 5.04 13.03
CA ASP A 52 11.03 5.17 13.12
C ASP A 52 10.38 3.98 13.86
N GLU A 53 10.89 2.75 13.69
CA GLU A 53 10.42 1.55 14.40
C GLU A 53 10.59 1.60 15.93
N LYS A 54 11.34 2.56 16.46
CA LYS A 54 11.57 2.80 17.89
C LYS A 54 10.86 4.07 18.36
N SER A 55 10.41 4.92 17.44
CA SER A 55 9.69 6.15 17.76
C SER A 55 8.35 5.82 18.39
N THR A 56 7.98 6.62 19.39
CA THR A 56 6.64 6.60 19.97
C THR A 56 5.81 7.80 19.53
N ASN A 57 6.46 8.92 19.18
CA ASN A 57 5.79 10.21 18.92
C ASN A 57 5.44 10.41 17.46
N ASP A 58 6.17 9.78 16.55
CA ASP A 58 6.07 9.96 15.11
C ASP A 58 5.71 8.65 14.40
N VAL A 59 5.18 8.77 13.19
CA VAL A 59 5.01 7.70 12.22
C VAL A 59 5.54 8.22 10.89
N LEU A 60 6.82 7.96 10.60
CA LEU A 60 7.54 8.60 9.49
C LEU A 60 7.55 7.75 8.22
N THR A 61 7.28 6.45 8.33
CA THR A 61 7.39 5.50 7.22
C THR A 61 6.11 4.71 6.99
N TYR A 62 5.85 4.37 5.74
CA TYR A 62 4.85 3.37 5.42
C TYR A 62 5.34 2.00 5.94
N GLY A 63 4.64 1.45 6.94
CA GLY A 63 5.07 0.21 7.58
C GLY A 63 5.60 0.38 9.00
N MET A 64 5.60 1.63 9.55
CA MET A 64 6.04 1.94 10.91
C MET A 64 7.44 1.37 11.20
N GLY A 65 8.39 1.81 10.39
CA GLY A 65 9.77 1.35 10.34
C GLY A 65 10.15 0.84 8.96
N GLN A 66 11.42 0.99 8.60
CA GLN A 66 11.96 0.66 7.26
C GLN A 66 11.79 -0.83 6.88
N LYS A 67 11.77 -1.72 7.89
CA LYS A 67 11.58 -3.16 7.70
C LYS A 67 10.12 -3.57 7.44
N GLY A 68 9.16 -2.63 7.57
CA GLY A 68 7.75 -2.87 7.32
C GLY A 68 7.05 -3.77 8.34
N GLN A 69 7.59 -3.89 9.57
CA GLN A 69 7.07 -4.83 10.58
C GLN A 69 5.71 -4.43 11.17
N ARG A 70 5.32 -3.15 11.04
CA ARG A 70 4.04 -2.63 11.58
C ARG A 70 3.84 -2.99 13.05
N PHE A 71 4.90 -2.81 13.82
CA PHE A 71 4.96 -3.01 15.24
C PHE A 71 5.24 -1.70 15.97
N SER A 72 4.41 -1.36 16.95
CA SER A 72 4.65 -0.21 17.82
C SER A 72 5.10 -0.64 19.22
N PRO A 73 6.11 0.01 19.82
CA PRO A 73 6.55 -0.26 21.18
C PRO A 73 5.58 0.28 22.26
N LEU A 74 4.53 1.02 21.88
CA LEU A 74 3.57 1.62 22.80
C LEU A 74 2.74 0.56 23.55
N THR A 75 2.46 0.83 24.84
CA THR A 75 1.79 -0.11 25.74
C THR A 75 0.62 0.48 26.54
N GLN A 76 0.36 1.79 26.45
CA GLN A 76 -0.71 2.43 27.20
C GLN A 76 -2.08 1.90 26.79
N VAL A 77 -2.31 1.75 25.47
CA VAL A 77 -3.43 0.98 24.92
C VAL A 77 -3.02 -0.49 24.88
N ASN A 78 -3.65 -1.30 25.72
CA ASN A 78 -3.29 -2.72 25.93
C ASN A 78 -4.55 -3.58 26.15
N LYS A 79 -4.38 -4.88 26.34
CA LYS A 79 -5.49 -5.84 26.51
C LYS A 79 -6.52 -5.45 27.58
N LYS A 80 -6.11 -4.71 28.63
CA LYS A 80 -7.02 -4.30 29.72
C LYS A 80 -7.71 -2.95 29.43
N THR A 81 -6.98 -2.01 28.80
CA THR A 81 -7.43 -0.63 28.62
C THR A 81 -8.11 -0.40 27.27
N VAL A 82 -7.92 -1.25 26.27
CA VAL A 82 -8.43 -1.05 24.91
C VAL A 82 -9.95 -0.88 24.82
N LYS A 83 -10.69 -1.46 25.76
CA LYS A 83 -12.16 -1.31 25.87
C LYS A 83 -12.59 0.14 26.16
N ASP A 84 -11.68 0.95 26.70
CA ASP A 84 -11.90 2.35 27.08
C ASP A 84 -11.46 3.33 25.96
N LEU A 85 -11.16 2.84 24.75
CA LEU A 85 -10.89 3.69 23.59
C LEU A 85 -12.14 4.45 23.17
N VAL A 86 -12.00 5.76 23.02
CA VAL A 86 -13.05 6.66 22.52
C VAL A 86 -12.55 7.45 21.32
N SER A 87 -13.45 7.77 20.38
CA SER A 87 -13.14 8.67 19.27
C SER A 87 -12.89 10.08 19.80
N VAL A 88 -11.76 10.68 19.38
CA VAL A 88 -11.38 12.06 19.76
C VAL A 88 -11.87 13.04 18.72
N TRP A 89 -11.60 12.75 17.46
CA TRP A 89 -12.07 13.50 16.32
C TRP A 89 -12.14 12.62 15.07
N ASN A 90 -12.91 13.09 14.10
CA ASN A 90 -13.04 12.48 12.79
C ASN A 90 -12.86 13.55 11.72
N PHE A 91 -12.14 13.24 10.65
CA PHE A 91 -11.94 14.14 9.52
C PHE A 91 -12.44 13.48 8.23
N SER A 92 -13.43 14.11 7.57
CA SER A 92 -13.95 13.66 6.28
C SER A 92 -13.17 14.29 5.13
N PHE A 93 -12.74 13.49 4.15
CA PHE A 93 -12.06 13.99 2.95
C PHE A 93 -12.97 14.80 2.02
N GLY A 94 -14.27 14.83 2.27
CA GLY A 94 -15.24 15.62 1.52
C GLY A 94 -15.35 15.28 0.03
N GLY A 95 -16.32 15.92 -0.64
CA GLY A 95 -16.54 15.83 -2.08
C GLY A 95 -17.16 14.50 -2.55
N GLU A 96 -17.40 14.40 -3.85
CA GLU A 96 -18.02 13.23 -4.49
C GLU A 96 -17.04 12.06 -4.72
N LYS A 97 -15.72 12.32 -4.66
CA LYS A 97 -14.66 11.38 -5.01
C LYS A 97 -14.15 10.63 -3.79
N GLN A 98 -15.01 9.83 -3.18
CA GLN A 98 -14.73 9.12 -1.93
C GLN A 98 -14.90 7.61 -2.10
N ARG A 99 -13.84 6.91 -2.56
CA ARG A 99 -13.82 5.45 -2.57
C ARG A 99 -12.40 4.90 -2.59
N GLY A 100 -12.19 3.72 -2.02
CA GLY A 100 -10.89 3.04 -2.05
C GLY A 100 -9.83 3.77 -1.22
N GLN A 101 -10.11 4.08 0.04
CA GLN A 101 -9.20 4.78 0.94
C GLN A 101 -8.18 3.82 1.55
N GLU A 102 -7.17 3.42 0.77
CA GLU A 102 -6.15 2.43 1.16
C GLU A 102 -4.93 3.05 1.88
N SER A 103 -5.01 4.33 2.26
CA SER A 103 -3.89 5.08 2.81
C SER A 103 -3.49 4.62 4.21
N GLN A 104 -2.18 4.57 4.47
CA GLN A 104 -1.63 4.65 5.81
C GLN A 104 -1.21 6.10 6.08
N PRO A 105 -1.76 6.78 7.09
CA PRO A 105 -1.33 8.11 7.47
C PRO A 105 0.11 8.13 8.02
N LEU A 106 0.77 9.28 7.91
CA LEU A 106 2.04 9.59 8.58
C LEU A 106 1.80 10.67 9.64
N VAL A 107 2.60 10.67 10.69
CA VAL A 107 2.53 11.65 11.77
C VAL A 107 3.91 12.25 12.02
N LYS A 108 3.99 13.60 12.05
CA LYS A 108 5.20 14.34 12.40
C LYS A 108 4.88 15.73 12.93
N ASP A 109 5.50 16.10 14.04
CA ASP A 109 5.43 17.45 14.64
C ASP A 109 3.99 17.95 14.85
N GLY A 110 3.08 17.11 15.35
CA GLY A 110 1.68 17.47 15.59
C GLY A 110 0.81 17.53 14.33
N VAL A 111 1.29 17.05 13.17
CA VAL A 111 0.55 17.02 11.91
C VAL A 111 0.41 15.60 11.38
N MET A 112 -0.80 15.24 10.98
CA MET A 112 -1.06 14.02 10.22
C MET A 112 -1.07 14.32 8.71
N TYR A 113 -0.31 13.54 7.94
CA TYR A 113 -0.31 13.57 6.48
C TYR A 113 -0.98 12.32 5.95
N VAL A 114 -2.06 12.48 5.20
CA VAL A 114 -2.85 11.36 4.68
C VAL A 114 -3.19 11.56 3.22
N THR A 115 -2.92 10.53 2.41
CA THR A 115 -3.38 10.50 1.01
C THR A 115 -4.81 9.99 0.94
N ALA A 116 -5.52 10.39 -0.09
CA ALA A 116 -6.87 9.92 -0.37
C ALA A 116 -7.01 9.53 -1.85
N SER A 117 -8.12 8.87 -2.18
CA SER A 117 -8.46 8.51 -3.55
C SER A 117 -8.33 9.69 -4.51
N TYR A 118 -8.11 9.39 -5.81
CA TYR A 118 -7.85 10.37 -6.87
C TYR A 118 -6.59 11.22 -6.64
N SER A 119 -5.58 10.65 -5.94
CA SER A 119 -4.30 11.33 -5.67
C SER A 119 -4.46 12.68 -4.98
N ARG A 120 -5.33 12.76 -3.98
CA ARG A 120 -5.45 13.88 -3.05
C ARG A 120 -4.55 13.64 -1.85
N MET A 121 -4.16 14.71 -1.18
CA MET A 121 -3.40 14.67 0.08
C MET A 121 -3.89 15.76 1.01
N TYR A 122 -3.90 15.46 2.31
CA TYR A 122 -4.32 16.34 3.38
C TYR A 122 -3.26 16.40 4.46
N ALA A 123 -3.07 17.57 5.05
CA ALA A 123 -2.41 17.75 6.33
C ALA A 123 -3.45 18.18 7.35
N ILE A 124 -3.48 17.49 8.47
CA ILE A 124 -4.49 17.64 9.51
C ILE A 124 -3.76 17.93 10.83
N ASP A 125 -4.20 18.94 11.55
CA ASP A 125 -3.73 19.23 12.90
C ASP A 125 -4.16 18.12 13.87
N LEU A 126 -3.21 17.52 14.56
CA LEU A 126 -3.49 16.37 15.45
C LEU A 126 -4.30 16.74 16.70
N ALA A 127 -4.20 17.99 17.15
CA ALA A 127 -4.88 18.43 18.37
C ALA A 127 -6.36 18.71 18.12
N SER A 128 -6.67 19.35 16.99
CA SER A 128 -8.04 19.79 16.65
C SER A 128 -8.76 18.88 15.66
N GLY A 129 -8.02 18.11 14.83
CA GLY A 129 -8.58 17.38 13.69
C GLY A 129 -8.94 18.27 12.51
N GLU A 130 -8.51 19.54 12.50
CA GLU A 130 -8.80 20.51 11.43
C GLU A 130 -7.81 20.40 10.27
N GLU A 131 -8.27 20.72 9.04
CA GLU A 131 -7.44 20.77 7.85
C GLU A 131 -6.48 21.95 7.91
N LEU A 132 -5.18 21.68 7.82
CA LEU A 132 -4.15 22.72 7.66
C LEU A 132 -3.97 23.10 6.19
N TRP A 133 -3.96 22.11 5.31
CA TRP A 133 -3.92 22.28 3.87
C TRP A 133 -4.33 20.99 3.14
N GLN A 134 -4.75 21.14 1.89
CA GLN A 134 -5.00 20.03 0.97
C GLN A 134 -4.31 20.22 -0.36
N TYR A 135 -4.01 19.12 -1.03
CA TYR A 135 -3.51 19.07 -2.40
C TYR A 135 -4.38 18.15 -3.26
N ASN A 136 -4.68 18.59 -4.47
CA ASN A 136 -5.39 17.82 -5.48
C ASN A 136 -4.52 17.72 -6.74
N ALA A 137 -4.22 16.51 -7.20
CA ALA A 137 -3.39 16.27 -8.39
C ALA A 137 -4.02 16.78 -9.69
N ARG A 138 -5.34 17.03 -9.71
CA ARG A 138 -6.12 17.41 -10.91
C ARG A 138 -5.83 16.44 -12.04
N LEU A 139 -6.24 15.19 -11.83
CA LEU A 139 -6.05 14.09 -12.78
C LEU A 139 -6.79 14.37 -14.09
N PRO A 140 -6.28 13.85 -15.24
CA PRO A 140 -7.03 13.88 -16.50
C PRO A 140 -8.37 13.15 -16.38
N ASP A 141 -9.42 13.66 -17.05
CA ASP A 141 -10.77 13.08 -17.00
C ASP A 141 -10.83 11.63 -17.49
N ALA A 142 -10.00 11.29 -18.46
CA ALA A 142 -9.93 9.96 -19.07
C ALA A 142 -8.92 9.02 -18.37
N ILE A 143 -8.58 9.28 -17.10
CA ILE A 143 -7.66 8.38 -16.40
C ILE A 143 -8.36 7.05 -16.08
N LEU A 144 -7.73 5.96 -16.44
CA LEU A 144 -8.25 4.61 -16.22
C LEU A 144 -7.17 3.75 -15.54
N PRO A 145 -7.00 3.84 -14.22
CA PRO A 145 -6.11 2.93 -13.49
C PRO A 145 -6.74 1.54 -13.40
N CYS A 146 -5.91 0.51 -13.32
CA CYS A 146 -6.35 -0.89 -13.28
C CYS A 146 -7.39 -1.18 -12.19
N CYS A 147 -7.06 -0.83 -10.96
CA CYS A 147 -7.66 -1.44 -9.77
C CYS A 147 -8.19 -0.40 -8.80
N ASP A 148 -9.02 0.52 -9.29
CA ASP A 148 -9.60 1.67 -8.62
C ASP A 148 -8.64 2.87 -8.47
N VAL A 149 -9.18 3.96 -7.96
CA VAL A 149 -8.53 5.29 -7.88
C VAL A 149 -7.78 5.49 -6.55
N ILE A 150 -7.18 4.43 -6.06
CA ILE A 150 -6.57 4.32 -4.74
C ILE A 150 -5.21 5.03 -4.63
N ASN A 151 -4.81 5.33 -3.39
CA ASN A 151 -3.46 5.73 -3.02
C ASN A 151 -3.15 5.19 -1.62
N ARG A 152 -1.96 4.57 -1.44
CA ARG A 152 -1.62 3.86 -0.21
C ARG A 152 -0.82 4.66 0.79
N GLY A 153 -0.33 5.85 0.42
CA GLY A 153 0.38 6.71 1.36
C GLY A 153 1.48 7.55 0.74
N ALA A 154 2.26 8.15 1.61
CA ALA A 154 3.33 9.07 1.28
C ALA A 154 4.63 8.69 2.02
N ALA A 155 5.69 9.45 1.76
CA ALA A 155 6.96 9.41 2.48
C ALA A 155 7.36 10.84 2.91
N ILE A 156 8.05 10.97 4.04
CA ILE A 156 8.56 12.25 4.54
C ILE A 156 10.08 12.25 4.43
N HIS A 157 10.67 13.35 3.93
CA HIS A 157 12.11 13.61 3.90
C HIS A 157 12.39 15.10 4.01
N GLY A 158 13.16 15.53 5.00
CA GLY A 158 13.41 16.95 5.26
C GLY A 158 12.10 17.70 5.49
N ASP A 159 11.90 18.75 4.71
CA ASP A 159 10.66 19.55 4.71
C ASP A 159 9.63 19.09 3.68
N LEU A 160 9.81 17.90 3.13
CA LEU A 160 8.98 17.39 2.05
C LEU A 160 8.09 16.24 2.50
N VAL A 161 6.87 16.20 1.97
CA VAL A 161 6.03 15.02 1.89
C VAL A 161 5.87 14.63 0.42
N ILE A 162 6.19 13.37 0.10
CA ILE A 162 6.34 12.87 -1.28
C ILE A 162 5.37 11.73 -1.51
N PHE A 163 4.61 11.76 -2.60
CA PHE A 163 3.66 10.69 -2.93
C PHE A 163 3.49 10.51 -4.44
N GLY A 164 2.99 9.35 -4.83
CA GLY A 164 2.70 9.02 -6.22
C GLY A 164 1.30 9.46 -6.65
N THR A 165 1.11 9.66 -7.97
CA THR A 165 -0.20 9.99 -8.54
C THR A 165 -0.62 8.99 -9.62
N LEU A 166 -1.94 8.87 -9.85
CA LEU A 166 -2.50 7.94 -10.83
C LEU A 166 -2.12 8.29 -12.28
N ASP A 167 -1.73 9.54 -12.55
CA ASP A 167 -1.19 9.94 -13.86
C ASP A 167 0.33 9.71 -13.97
N ALA A 168 0.87 8.79 -13.16
CA ALA A 168 2.25 8.33 -13.14
C ALA A 168 3.28 9.42 -12.88
N LYS A 169 3.00 10.31 -11.94
CA LYS A 169 3.95 11.33 -11.46
C LYS A 169 4.28 11.11 -9.99
N LEU A 170 5.50 11.48 -9.60
CA LEU A 170 5.90 11.64 -8.21
C LEU A 170 5.84 13.13 -7.88
N VAL A 171 5.23 13.48 -6.76
CA VAL A 171 4.99 14.85 -6.33
C VAL A 171 5.58 15.04 -4.94
N ALA A 172 6.40 16.10 -4.77
CA ALA A 172 6.87 16.54 -3.48
C ALA A 172 6.24 17.89 -3.11
N LEU A 173 5.64 17.93 -1.95
CA LEU A 173 5.04 19.12 -1.37
C LEU A 173 5.88 19.57 -0.16
N ASN A 174 5.95 20.87 0.06
CA ASN A 174 6.41 21.37 1.35
C ASN A 174 5.39 20.95 2.43
N ARG A 175 5.84 20.21 3.44
CA ARG A 175 4.95 19.60 4.44
C ARG A 175 4.21 20.61 5.34
N MET A 176 4.72 21.84 5.44
CA MET A 176 4.08 22.91 6.23
C MET A 176 2.99 23.65 5.45
N THR A 177 3.16 23.78 4.13
CA THR A 177 2.31 24.69 3.32
C THR A 177 1.49 23.98 2.25
N GLY A 178 1.75 22.70 1.97
CA GLY A 178 1.13 21.97 0.86
C GLY A 178 1.56 22.44 -0.54
N LYS A 179 2.46 23.42 -0.65
CA LYS A 179 2.93 23.93 -1.94
C LYS A 179 3.85 22.94 -2.62
N THR A 180 3.64 22.73 -3.93
CA THR A 180 4.49 21.85 -4.74
C THR A 180 5.91 22.41 -4.83
N VAL A 181 6.89 21.62 -4.40
CA VAL A 181 8.33 21.90 -4.55
C VAL A 181 8.82 21.34 -5.88
N TRP A 182 8.49 20.09 -6.18
CA TRP A 182 8.74 19.50 -7.49
C TRP A 182 7.68 18.44 -7.85
N LYS A 183 7.54 18.21 -9.16
CA LYS A 183 6.65 17.20 -9.74
C LYS A 183 7.38 16.56 -10.93
N LYS A 184 7.54 15.24 -10.90
CA LYS A 184 8.32 14.50 -11.90
C LYS A 184 7.51 13.37 -12.51
N LYS A 185 7.53 13.25 -13.83
CA LYS A 185 6.93 12.15 -14.57
C LYS A 185 7.79 10.89 -14.39
N ILE A 186 7.14 9.78 -14.02
CA ILE A 186 7.75 8.45 -13.87
C ILE A 186 7.39 7.57 -15.05
N GLY A 187 6.17 7.64 -15.51
CA GLY A 187 5.65 6.89 -16.65
C GLY A 187 4.65 7.72 -17.46
N ASN A 188 4.11 7.14 -18.50
CA ASN A 188 3.03 7.76 -19.27
C ASN A 188 1.71 7.03 -18.95
N TYR A 189 0.77 7.71 -18.31
CA TYR A 189 -0.52 7.12 -17.94
C TYR A 189 -1.33 6.64 -19.14
N LYS A 190 -1.15 7.26 -20.34
CA LYS A 190 -1.80 6.82 -21.58
C LYS A 190 -1.30 5.46 -22.06
N ASP A 191 -0.13 5.03 -21.59
CA ASP A 191 0.43 3.71 -21.87
C ASP A 191 0.01 2.67 -20.80
N GLY A 192 -0.72 3.10 -19.75
CA GLY A 192 -1.18 2.27 -18.64
C GLY A 192 -0.39 2.45 -17.34
N TYR A 193 0.65 3.29 -17.29
CA TYR A 193 1.41 3.54 -16.05
C TYR A 193 0.62 4.35 -15.03
N SER A 194 0.72 3.96 -13.76
CA SER A 194 0.25 4.73 -12.61
C SER A 194 1.15 4.50 -11.39
N ILE A 195 0.97 5.28 -10.32
CA ILE A 195 1.64 5.06 -9.03
C ILE A 195 0.57 5.02 -7.95
N THR A 196 0.48 3.90 -7.24
CA THR A 196 -0.51 3.64 -6.19
C THR A 196 0.14 3.36 -4.84
N ALA A 197 1.46 3.09 -4.82
CA ALA A 197 2.24 2.79 -3.63
C ALA A 197 2.69 4.04 -2.88
N ALA A 198 2.92 3.90 -1.58
CA ALA A 198 3.74 4.83 -0.82
C ALA A 198 5.21 4.69 -1.24
N PRO A 199 5.93 5.78 -1.53
CA PRO A 199 7.35 5.74 -1.80
C PRO A 199 8.17 5.36 -0.56
N LEU A 200 9.37 4.83 -0.78
CA LEU A 200 10.32 4.48 0.28
C LEU A 200 11.46 5.51 0.31
N ILE A 201 11.82 6.02 1.49
CA ILE A 201 13.02 6.84 1.67
C ILE A 201 14.18 5.97 2.13
N VAL A 202 15.30 6.03 1.40
CA VAL A 202 16.56 5.39 1.81
C VAL A 202 17.68 6.39 1.61
N LYS A 203 18.34 6.78 2.71
CA LYS A 203 19.31 7.89 2.70
C LYS A 203 18.64 9.18 2.17
N ASP A 204 19.21 9.84 1.18
CA ASP A 204 18.62 11.03 0.54
C ASP A 204 17.83 10.69 -0.74
N MET A 205 17.43 9.44 -0.90
CA MET A 205 16.70 8.98 -2.08
C MET A 205 15.24 8.68 -1.75
N VAL A 206 14.35 9.02 -2.67
CA VAL A 206 12.99 8.51 -2.76
C VAL A 206 12.94 7.42 -3.83
N ILE A 207 12.52 6.22 -3.43
CA ILE A 207 12.46 5.03 -4.29
C ILE A 207 11.00 4.66 -4.51
N THR A 208 10.60 4.48 -5.76
CA THR A 208 9.22 4.13 -6.15
C THR A 208 9.20 3.08 -7.24
N GLY A 209 8.12 2.31 -7.25
CA GLY A 209 7.74 1.45 -8.35
C GLY A 209 6.65 2.05 -9.23
N VAL A 210 6.08 1.24 -10.11
CA VAL A 210 4.98 1.61 -11.02
C VAL A 210 3.92 0.50 -11.08
N ALA A 211 2.66 0.88 -11.25
CA ALA A 211 1.53 0.01 -11.53
C ALA A 211 1.18 0.02 -13.03
N GLY A 212 0.44 -0.99 -13.49
CA GLY A 212 -0.08 -1.08 -14.86
C GLY A 212 0.33 -2.36 -15.61
N GLY A 213 0.70 -3.43 -14.90
CA GLY A 213 1.07 -4.72 -15.50
C GLY A 213 0.05 -5.24 -16.50
N GLU A 214 -1.24 -5.07 -16.19
CA GLU A 214 -2.39 -5.48 -16.99
C GLU A 214 -2.53 -4.74 -18.33
N PHE A 215 -1.75 -3.68 -18.53
CA PHE A 215 -1.66 -2.95 -19.82
C PHE A 215 -0.41 -3.32 -20.62
N GLY A 216 0.35 -4.33 -20.17
CA GLY A 216 1.60 -4.72 -20.81
C GLY A 216 2.68 -3.63 -20.75
N ILE A 217 2.71 -2.84 -19.68
CA ILE A 217 3.83 -1.94 -19.39
C ILE A 217 5.02 -2.78 -18.93
N VAL A 218 6.21 -2.21 -18.96
CA VAL A 218 7.38 -2.79 -18.33
C VAL A 218 7.49 -2.23 -16.93
N GLY A 219 7.46 -3.11 -15.93
CA GLY A 219 7.67 -2.75 -14.54
C GLY A 219 9.07 -2.19 -14.31
N LYS A 220 9.21 -1.35 -13.32
CA LYS A 220 10.50 -0.79 -12.91
C LYS A 220 10.49 -0.31 -11.48
N VAL A 221 11.67 -0.25 -10.88
CA VAL A 221 11.97 0.49 -9.65
C VAL A 221 12.87 1.68 -10.03
N GLU A 222 12.59 2.84 -9.49
CA GLU A 222 13.34 4.07 -9.78
C GLU A 222 13.68 4.80 -8.49
N ALA A 223 14.96 5.18 -8.32
CA ALA A 223 15.41 6.04 -7.23
C ALA A 223 15.68 7.44 -7.76
N ARG A 224 15.23 8.40 -6.99
CA ARG A 224 15.44 9.83 -7.24
C ARG A 224 16.00 10.52 -6.02
N ASP A 225 16.78 11.55 -6.22
CA ASP A 225 17.13 12.49 -5.18
C ASP A 225 15.85 13.08 -4.56
N ALA A 226 15.65 12.89 -3.27
CA ALA A 226 14.40 13.26 -2.61
C ALA A 226 14.16 14.78 -2.61
N LYS A 227 15.23 15.58 -2.57
CA LYS A 227 15.17 17.04 -2.52
C LYS A 227 14.84 17.68 -3.88
N THR A 228 15.34 17.11 -4.98
CA THR A 228 15.24 17.71 -6.33
C THR A 228 14.35 16.92 -7.30
N GLY A 229 14.08 15.65 -6.99
CA GLY A 229 13.40 14.72 -7.87
C GLY A 229 14.22 14.28 -9.09
N ALA A 230 15.55 14.55 -9.12
CA ALA A 230 16.45 14.09 -10.17
C ALA A 230 16.60 12.55 -10.11
N VAL A 231 16.62 11.89 -11.28
CA VAL A 231 16.81 10.44 -11.36
C VAL A 231 18.24 10.08 -10.97
N ILE A 232 18.40 9.16 -10.04
CA ILE A 232 19.69 8.57 -9.67
C ILE A 232 19.88 7.26 -10.43
N TRP A 233 18.93 6.34 -10.31
CA TRP A 233 18.94 5.09 -11.06
C TRP A 233 17.53 4.60 -11.42
N THR A 234 17.47 3.79 -12.46
CA THR A 234 16.26 3.08 -12.90
C THR A 234 16.61 1.62 -13.10
N ARG A 235 15.79 0.71 -12.54
CA ARG A 235 15.92 -0.73 -12.71
C ARG A 235 14.62 -1.31 -13.28
N PRO A 236 14.58 -1.70 -14.55
CA PRO A 236 13.49 -2.49 -15.10
C PRO A 236 13.38 -3.84 -14.40
N THR A 237 12.17 -4.37 -14.31
CA THR A 237 11.87 -5.65 -13.63
C THR A 237 11.56 -6.78 -14.61
N VAL A 238 11.62 -6.51 -15.91
CA VAL A 238 11.58 -7.51 -16.96
C VAL A 238 12.97 -7.58 -17.57
N GLU A 239 13.52 -8.78 -17.62
CA GLU A 239 14.83 -9.02 -18.22
C GLU A 239 14.80 -8.69 -19.71
N GLY A 240 15.92 -8.18 -20.23
CA GLY A 240 16.04 -7.66 -21.58
C GLY A 240 16.03 -6.13 -21.67
N HIS A 241 15.49 -5.42 -20.67
CA HIS A 241 15.51 -3.97 -20.62
C HIS A 241 16.76 -3.43 -19.90
N MET A 242 17.29 -2.31 -20.41
CA MET A 242 18.46 -1.66 -19.85
C MET A 242 18.12 -0.84 -18.59
N GLY A 243 18.89 -1.03 -17.52
CA GLY A 243 18.91 -0.14 -16.36
C GLY A 243 19.85 1.04 -16.55
N TYR A 244 19.67 2.08 -15.72
CA TYR A 244 20.47 3.30 -15.75
C TYR A 244 20.92 3.70 -14.35
N LEU A 245 22.15 4.24 -14.25
CA LEU A 245 22.70 4.87 -13.04
C LEU A 245 23.34 6.19 -13.44
N ASN A 246 22.88 7.31 -12.86
CA ASN A 246 23.35 8.67 -13.18
C ASN A 246 23.37 8.97 -14.70
N GLY A 247 22.29 8.54 -15.39
CA GLY A 247 22.14 8.74 -16.83
C GLY A 247 22.99 7.84 -17.73
N LYS A 248 23.83 6.95 -17.15
CA LYS A 248 24.62 5.96 -17.88
C LYS A 248 23.98 4.59 -17.80
N GLU A 249 24.12 3.78 -18.85
CA GLU A 249 23.67 2.39 -18.86
C GLU A 249 24.34 1.60 -17.72
N ASN A 250 23.52 0.88 -16.95
CA ASN A 250 23.95 0.11 -15.78
C ASN A 250 23.64 -1.36 -15.91
N GLY A 251 23.64 -1.87 -17.12
CA GLY A 251 23.42 -3.28 -17.45
C GLY A 251 22.21 -3.90 -16.75
N ILE A 252 21.95 -5.15 -17.07
CA ILE A 252 20.96 -5.98 -16.41
C ILE A 252 21.69 -6.80 -15.34
N SER A 253 21.11 -6.88 -14.14
CA SER A 253 21.67 -7.77 -13.11
C SER A 253 21.05 -9.15 -13.32
N GLY A 254 21.87 -10.15 -13.59
CA GLY A 254 21.41 -11.53 -13.59
C GLY A 254 21.66 -12.37 -14.83
N GLY A 255 22.21 -11.84 -15.91
CA GLY A 255 22.81 -12.53 -17.06
C GLY A 255 22.03 -13.64 -17.78
N GLU A 256 21.41 -14.55 -17.06
CA GLU A 256 20.69 -15.71 -17.61
C GLU A 256 19.18 -15.50 -17.74
N ALA A 257 18.65 -14.45 -17.12
CA ALA A 257 17.21 -14.24 -17.03
C ALA A 257 16.54 -13.90 -18.38
N GLY A 258 17.28 -13.30 -19.33
CA GLY A 258 16.82 -13.07 -20.69
C GLY A 258 16.41 -14.34 -21.44
N LYS A 259 17.03 -15.48 -21.10
CA LYS A 259 16.67 -16.79 -21.64
C LYS A 259 15.31 -17.31 -21.16
N THR A 260 14.70 -16.65 -20.17
CA THR A 260 13.41 -17.03 -19.60
C THR A 260 12.21 -16.42 -20.34
N TRP A 261 12.46 -15.63 -21.38
CA TRP A 261 11.47 -15.05 -22.26
C TRP A 261 11.63 -15.54 -23.69
N THR A 262 10.52 -15.85 -24.35
CA THR A 262 10.53 -16.29 -25.76
C THR A 262 10.38 -15.08 -26.68
N GLY A 263 11.30 -14.94 -27.64
CA GLY A 263 11.28 -13.86 -28.63
C GLY A 263 11.25 -12.46 -28.01
N ASP A 264 10.36 -11.61 -28.50
CA ASP A 264 10.24 -10.20 -28.11
C ASP A 264 9.18 -9.94 -27.02
N LEU A 265 8.61 -10.98 -26.40
CA LEU A 265 7.54 -10.86 -25.41
C LEU A 265 7.94 -10.09 -24.14
N TRP A 266 9.22 -10.08 -23.82
CA TRP A 266 9.79 -9.27 -22.75
C TRP A 266 9.53 -7.77 -22.92
N LYS A 267 9.34 -7.27 -24.16
CA LYS A 267 9.08 -5.85 -24.44
C LYS A 267 7.79 -5.32 -23.84
N THR A 268 6.84 -6.20 -23.55
CA THR A 268 5.55 -5.90 -22.93
C THR A 268 5.28 -6.82 -21.73
N GLY A 269 6.35 -7.20 -21.03
CA GLY A 269 6.36 -8.32 -20.07
C GLY A 269 5.67 -8.07 -18.72
N GLY A 270 5.10 -6.90 -18.44
CA GLY A 270 4.44 -6.64 -17.16
C GLY A 270 5.43 -6.50 -16.00
N ALA A 271 5.34 -7.38 -15.00
CA ALA A 271 6.18 -7.39 -13.80
C ALA A 271 6.18 -6.06 -13.04
N ALA A 272 5.03 -5.41 -12.91
CA ALA A 272 4.86 -4.11 -12.27
C ALA A 272 5.19 -4.16 -10.77
N THR A 273 5.75 -3.08 -10.23
CA THR A 273 6.13 -2.92 -8.82
C THR A 273 5.15 -1.97 -8.12
N TRP A 274 3.88 -2.38 -8.11
CA TRP A 274 2.78 -1.49 -7.71
C TRP A 274 2.56 -1.39 -6.19
N LEU A 275 3.31 -2.13 -5.38
CA LEU A 275 3.43 -1.92 -3.94
C LEU A 275 4.76 -1.26 -3.57
N GLY A 276 4.80 -0.62 -2.39
CA GLY A 276 6.00 -0.04 -1.82
C GLY A 276 7.01 -1.10 -1.39
N GLY A 277 8.29 -0.75 -1.46
CA GLY A 277 9.37 -1.60 -0.96
C GLY A 277 9.59 -1.48 0.54
N THR A 278 10.44 -2.36 1.08
CA THR A 278 11.00 -2.29 2.43
C THR A 278 12.52 -2.15 2.34
N TYR A 279 13.14 -1.65 3.39
CA TYR A 279 14.60 -1.53 3.47
C TYR A 279 15.14 -2.22 4.72
N ASP A 280 16.18 -3.02 4.55
CA ASP A 280 16.91 -3.65 5.63
C ASP A 280 18.25 -2.96 5.85
N PRO A 281 18.41 -2.15 6.91
CA PRO A 281 19.67 -1.44 7.18
C PRO A 281 20.83 -2.38 7.57
N GLU A 282 20.53 -3.61 8.00
CA GLU A 282 21.58 -4.59 8.36
C GLU A 282 22.26 -5.22 7.16
N THR A 283 21.62 -5.23 6.01
CA THR A 283 22.17 -5.75 4.74
C THR A 283 22.41 -4.66 3.70
N ASP A 284 21.98 -3.43 3.95
CA ASP A 284 21.90 -2.30 3.01
C ASP A 284 21.22 -2.70 1.70
N LEU A 285 20.06 -3.37 1.80
CA LEU A 285 19.26 -3.82 0.66
C LEU A 285 17.83 -3.27 0.74
N VAL A 286 17.31 -2.84 -0.41
CA VAL A 286 15.87 -2.60 -0.57
C VAL A 286 15.21 -3.82 -1.19
N PHE A 287 14.03 -4.17 -0.70
CA PHE A 287 13.25 -5.27 -1.21
C PHE A 287 12.01 -4.76 -1.92
N PHE A 288 11.81 -5.22 -3.16
CA PHE A 288 10.61 -4.97 -3.94
C PHE A 288 10.03 -6.29 -4.44
N GLY A 289 8.71 -6.39 -4.40
CA GLY A 289 8.00 -7.44 -5.11
C GLY A 289 7.64 -7.00 -6.53
N THR A 290 7.53 -7.95 -7.44
CA THR A 290 7.13 -7.74 -8.82
C THR A 290 5.82 -8.45 -9.14
N GLY A 291 4.98 -7.81 -9.94
CA GLY A 291 3.70 -8.33 -10.37
C GLY A 291 3.78 -9.45 -11.40
N ASN A 292 2.63 -9.85 -11.85
CA ASN A 292 2.44 -10.87 -12.87
C ASN A 292 3.15 -10.53 -14.18
N PRO A 293 3.52 -11.56 -14.96
CA PRO A 293 3.92 -11.36 -16.35
C PRO A 293 2.70 -11.07 -17.23
N ALA A 294 2.88 -10.29 -18.31
CA ALA A 294 1.83 -10.01 -19.30
C ALA A 294 2.08 -10.75 -20.61
N PRO A 295 1.01 -11.27 -21.28
CA PRO A 295 -0.37 -11.39 -20.78
C PRO A 295 -0.52 -12.51 -19.74
N TRP A 296 -1.68 -12.63 -19.07
CA TRP A 296 -1.93 -13.73 -18.10
C TRP A 296 -1.91 -15.09 -18.79
N ASN A 297 -2.36 -15.16 -20.07
CA ASN A 297 -2.27 -16.40 -20.86
C ASN A 297 -0.81 -16.84 -21.00
N SER A 298 -0.40 -17.76 -20.13
CA SER A 298 0.97 -18.25 -20.06
C SER A 298 1.43 -19.05 -21.29
N HIS A 299 0.49 -19.61 -22.07
CA HIS A 299 0.81 -20.32 -23.32
C HIS A 299 1.40 -19.40 -24.39
N LEU A 300 1.11 -18.10 -24.32
CA LEU A 300 1.66 -17.10 -25.25
C LEU A 300 3.10 -16.71 -24.91
N ARG A 301 3.60 -17.00 -23.69
CA ARG A 301 4.91 -16.58 -23.20
C ARG A 301 5.66 -17.72 -22.47
N PRO A 302 6.06 -18.78 -23.17
CA PRO A 302 6.84 -19.87 -22.58
C PRO A 302 8.08 -19.38 -21.83
N GLY A 303 8.48 -20.11 -20.78
CA GLY A 303 9.60 -19.80 -19.89
C GLY A 303 9.17 -19.24 -18.56
N ASP A 304 10.10 -19.07 -17.63
CA ASP A 304 9.84 -18.61 -16.26
C ASP A 304 9.49 -17.11 -16.18
N ASN A 305 9.81 -16.34 -17.21
CA ASN A 305 9.48 -14.90 -17.36
C ASN A 305 10.06 -14.02 -16.25
N LEU A 306 11.37 -14.11 -16.00
CA LEU A 306 12.02 -13.30 -14.96
C LEU A 306 12.04 -11.81 -15.34
N PHE A 307 11.83 -10.89 -14.35
CA PHE A 307 11.64 -11.18 -12.91
C PHE A 307 10.18 -10.97 -12.49
N SER A 308 9.20 -11.47 -13.24
CA SER A 308 7.80 -11.41 -12.80
C SER A 308 7.57 -12.31 -11.56
N SER A 309 6.51 -12.04 -10.80
CA SER A 309 6.07 -12.80 -9.61
C SER A 309 7.23 -13.15 -8.67
N SER A 310 8.10 -12.15 -8.40
CA SER A 310 9.38 -12.34 -7.69
C SER A 310 9.57 -11.36 -6.54
N ARG A 311 10.48 -11.69 -5.65
CA ARG A 311 11.08 -10.80 -4.66
C ARG A 311 12.47 -10.40 -5.14
N LEU A 312 12.73 -9.10 -5.21
CA LEU A 312 14.00 -8.53 -5.63
C LEU A 312 14.70 -7.88 -4.44
N ALA A 313 15.96 -8.23 -4.21
CA ALA A 313 16.83 -7.45 -3.34
C ALA A 313 17.71 -6.57 -4.21
N ILE A 314 17.61 -5.27 -4.02
CA ILE A 314 18.27 -4.27 -4.86
C ILE A 314 19.26 -3.47 -4.00
N ASN A 315 20.46 -3.29 -4.52
CA ASN A 315 21.42 -2.37 -3.91
C ASN A 315 20.90 -0.93 -4.07
N PRO A 316 20.63 -0.20 -2.97
CA PRO A 316 20.02 1.12 -3.04
C PRO A 316 20.90 2.17 -3.72
N ASN A 317 22.22 2.00 -3.71
CA ASN A 317 23.15 2.97 -4.28
C ASN A 317 23.28 2.83 -5.80
N THR A 318 23.04 1.64 -6.34
CA THR A 318 23.29 1.33 -7.77
C THR A 318 22.05 0.88 -8.55
N GLY A 319 20.98 0.49 -7.87
CA GLY A 319 19.80 -0.09 -8.49
C GLY A 319 20.03 -1.51 -9.05
N ARG A 320 21.16 -2.17 -8.75
CA ARG A 320 21.44 -3.53 -9.21
C ARG A 320 20.72 -4.56 -8.34
N ILE A 321 20.11 -5.56 -8.98
CA ILE A 321 19.53 -6.72 -8.30
C ILE A 321 20.71 -7.54 -7.76
N VAL A 322 20.74 -7.76 -6.43
CA VAL A 322 21.76 -8.55 -5.73
C VAL A 322 21.36 -10.02 -5.70
N TRP A 323 20.08 -10.27 -5.42
CA TRP A 323 19.47 -11.58 -5.51
C TRP A 323 17.96 -11.43 -5.82
N HIS A 324 17.37 -12.51 -6.31
CA HIS A 324 15.92 -12.61 -6.50
C HIS A 324 15.42 -13.98 -6.06
N TYR A 325 14.13 -14.06 -5.76
CA TYR A 325 13.41 -15.30 -5.53
C TYR A 325 12.03 -15.22 -6.20
N GLN A 326 11.77 -16.11 -7.16
CA GLN A 326 10.52 -16.14 -7.91
C GLN A 326 9.54 -17.12 -7.24
N THR A 327 8.40 -16.59 -6.74
CA THR A 327 7.38 -17.38 -6.04
C THR A 327 6.47 -18.16 -6.98
N THR A 328 6.23 -17.63 -8.20
CA THR A 328 5.38 -18.27 -9.20
C THR A 328 6.03 -18.17 -10.59
N PRO A 329 7.00 -19.03 -10.93
CA PRO A 329 7.55 -19.11 -12.29
C PRO A 329 6.44 -19.39 -13.31
N HIS A 330 6.53 -18.81 -14.52
CA HIS A 330 5.54 -19.03 -15.58
C HIS A 330 4.08 -18.85 -15.09
N ASP A 331 3.84 -17.80 -14.32
CA ASP A 331 2.54 -17.50 -13.71
C ASP A 331 1.44 -17.37 -14.78
N GLY A 332 0.38 -18.14 -14.66
CA GLY A 332 -0.79 -18.16 -15.55
C GLY A 332 -2.10 -17.86 -14.81
N TRP A 333 -2.01 -17.32 -13.58
CA TRP A 333 -3.16 -17.09 -12.68
C TRP A 333 -3.23 -15.65 -12.17
N ASP A 334 -2.28 -14.79 -12.54
CA ASP A 334 -2.09 -13.46 -11.95
C ASP A 334 -1.76 -13.51 -10.44
N PHE A 335 -0.86 -14.43 -10.06
CA PHE A 335 -0.31 -14.48 -8.72
C PHE A 335 0.88 -13.54 -8.57
N ASP A 336 0.58 -12.27 -8.55
CA ASP A 336 1.57 -11.22 -8.30
C ASP A 336 2.52 -11.54 -7.14
N GLY A 337 3.80 -11.42 -7.36
CA GLY A 337 4.81 -11.47 -6.30
C GLY A 337 5.07 -10.10 -5.64
N VAL A 338 4.11 -9.19 -5.59
CA VAL A 338 4.34 -7.79 -5.12
C VAL A 338 4.31 -7.61 -3.61
N ASN A 339 3.79 -8.59 -2.87
CA ASN A 339 3.63 -8.49 -1.42
C ASN A 339 4.94 -8.13 -0.72
N GLU A 340 4.84 -7.40 0.36
CA GLU A 340 5.97 -6.96 1.17
C GLU A 340 6.85 -8.12 1.63
N LEU A 341 8.15 -7.91 1.67
CA LEU A 341 9.12 -8.79 2.29
C LEU A 341 9.55 -8.17 3.62
N ILE A 342 9.10 -8.75 4.73
CA ILE A 342 9.35 -8.22 6.09
C ILE A 342 10.58 -8.86 6.69
N SER A 343 11.59 -8.06 7.02
CA SER A 343 12.84 -8.51 7.67
C SER A 343 12.62 -8.77 9.16
N PHE A 344 13.12 -9.90 9.64
CA PHE A 344 13.14 -10.26 11.06
C PHE A 344 14.37 -11.12 11.38
N ASN A 345 14.73 -11.21 12.67
CA ASN A 345 15.80 -12.08 13.15
C ASN A 345 15.18 -13.18 14.01
N LYS A 346 15.63 -14.43 13.82
CA LYS A 346 15.22 -15.58 14.64
C LYS A 346 16.37 -16.57 14.71
N ASP A 347 16.66 -17.05 15.93
CA ASP A 347 17.75 -18.04 16.20
C ASP A 347 19.09 -17.65 15.58
N GLY A 348 19.46 -16.36 15.66
CA GLY A 348 20.69 -15.79 15.12
C GLY A 348 20.71 -15.66 13.57
N LYS A 349 19.63 -16.02 12.88
CA LYS A 349 19.52 -15.94 11.42
C LYS A 349 18.86 -14.64 10.98
N LYS A 350 19.33 -14.08 9.87
CA LYS A 350 18.76 -12.90 9.20
C LYS A 350 17.74 -13.38 8.17
N LEU A 351 16.46 -13.33 8.52
CA LEU A 351 15.36 -13.88 7.73
C LEU A 351 14.46 -12.76 7.19
N ALA A 352 13.73 -13.08 6.15
CA ALA A 352 12.61 -12.29 5.68
C ALA A 352 11.44 -13.19 5.30
N ALA A 353 10.22 -12.70 5.54
CA ALA A 353 9.00 -13.45 5.25
C ALA A 353 8.02 -12.65 4.38
N THR A 354 7.23 -13.37 3.60
CA THR A 354 6.14 -12.83 2.81
C THR A 354 4.99 -13.84 2.71
N ALA A 355 3.75 -13.36 2.87
CA ALA A 355 2.56 -14.12 2.50
C ALA A 355 2.17 -13.72 1.08
N ASP A 356 2.22 -14.66 0.15
CA ASP A 356 2.07 -14.39 -1.28
C ASP A 356 0.63 -14.57 -1.79
N ARG A 357 0.26 -13.93 -2.89
CA ARG A 357 -1.05 -14.14 -3.54
C ARG A 357 -1.30 -15.61 -3.83
N ASN A 358 -0.28 -16.36 -4.18
CA ASN A 358 -0.36 -17.78 -4.54
C ASN A 358 -0.76 -18.71 -3.38
N GLY A 359 -0.95 -18.18 -2.17
CA GLY A 359 -1.46 -18.90 -1.00
C GLY A 359 -0.40 -19.51 -0.09
N PHE A 360 0.90 -19.30 -0.37
CA PHE A 360 1.99 -19.77 0.46
C PHE A 360 2.66 -18.64 1.24
N PHE A 361 3.01 -18.94 2.49
CA PHE A 361 3.83 -18.10 3.36
C PHE A 361 5.29 -18.55 3.25
N TYR A 362 6.14 -17.69 2.70
CA TYR A 362 7.54 -17.97 2.43
C TYR A 362 8.44 -17.34 3.47
N VAL A 363 9.54 -18.04 3.81
CA VAL A 363 10.67 -17.52 4.58
C VAL A 363 11.94 -17.71 3.79
N LEU A 364 12.72 -16.64 3.67
CA LEU A 364 13.98 -16.58 2.93
C LEU A 364 15.11 -16.12 3.86
N ASP A 365 16.35 -16.53 3.57
CA ASP A 365 17.53 -15.84 4.07
C ASP A 365 17.66 -14.49 3.33
N ARG A 366 17.48 -13.37 4.05
CA ARG A 366 17.44 -12.05 3.42
C ARG A 366 18.81 -11.55 2.93
N THR A 367 19.89 -12.23 3.29
CA THR A 367 21.24 -11.86 2.86
C THR A 367 21.55 -12.30 1.42
N ASN A 368 20.90 -13.37 0.96
CA ASN A 368 21.24 -14.02 -0.31
C ASN A 368 20.03 -14.58 -1.08
N GLY A 369 18.81 -14.44 -0.54
CA GLY A 369 17.57 -14.91 -1.16
C GLY A 369 17.34 -16.42 -1.09
N LYS A 370 18.17 -17.16 -0.32
CA LYS A 370 18.02 -18.60 -0.20
C LYS A 370 16.69 -18.98 0.44
N PHE A 371 15.97 -19.91 -0.19
CA PHE A 371 14.75 -20.50 0.32
C PHE A 371 15.00 -21.24 1.64
N ILE A 372 14.17 -20.99 2.65
CA ILE A 372 14.19 -21.67 3.95
C ILE A 372 12.98 -22.58 4.08
N THR A 373 11.76 -22.03 3.93
CA THR A 373 10.50 -22.78 3.99
C THR A 373 9.37 -22.05 3.30
N ALA A 374 8.35 -22.80 2.90
CA ALA A 374 7.07 -22.25 2.47
C ALA A 374 5.93 -23.17 2.95
N ASN A 375 4.89 -22.57 3.52
CA ASN A 375 3.76 -23.30 4.05
C ASN A 375 2.46 -22.68 3.53
N PRO A 376 1.43 -23.47 3.18
CA PRO A 376 0.14 -22.93 2.80
C PRO A 376 -0.50 -22.20 3.98
N PHE A 377 -1.05 -21.01 3.71
CA PHE A 377 -1.82 -20.25 4.71
C PHE A 377 -3.30 -20.09 4.32
N VAL A 378 -3.69 -20.59 3.15
CA VAL A 378 -5.08 -20.71 2.70
C VAL A 378 -5.39 -22.17 2.40
N SER A 379 -6.67 -22.51 2.45
CA SER A 379 -7.16 -23.87 2.28
C SER A 379 -7.32 -24.24 0.79
N GLY A 380 -7.20 -25.54 0.46
CA GLY A 380 -7.62 -26.06 -0.83
C GLY A 380 -6.87 -25.56 -2.04
N ILE A 381 -5.59 -25.22 -1.93
CA ILE A 381 -4.76 -24.77 -3.07
C ILE A 381 -4.80 -25.81 -4.19
N THR A 382 -5.12 -25.37 -5.42
CA THR A 382 -5.29 -26.27 -6.59
C THR A 382 -4.20 -26.14 -7.63
N TRP A 383 -3.54 -24.98 -7.75
CA TRP A 383 -2.53 -24.71 -8.80
C TRP A 383 -1.20 -25.43 -8.58
N ALA A 384 -0.89 -25.78 -7.33
CA ALA A 384 0.33 -26.49 -6.94
C ALA A 384 0.05 -27.50 -5.82
N LYS A 385 0.78 -28.60 -5.81
CA LYS A 385 0.75 -29.63 -4.77
C LYS A 385 1.59 -29.25 -3.53
N GLY A 386 2.34 -28.14 -3.61
CA GLY A 386 3.22 -27.62 -2.59
C GLY A 386 4.44 -26.92 -3.20
N ILE A 387 5.38 -26.55 -2.34
CA ILE A 387 6.68 -25.98 -2.75
C ILE A 387 7.76 -27.06 -2.51
N GLY A 388 8.58 -27.31 -3.53
CA GLY A 388 9.67 -28.27 -3.47
C GLY A 388 10.81 -27.85 -2.54
N LYS A 389 11.71 -28.76 -2.22
CA LYS A 389 12.89 -28.49 -1.38
C LYS A 389 13.85 -27.46 -2.00
N ASP A 390 13.78 -27.30 -3.32
CA ASP A 390 14.51 -26.29 -4.10
C ASP A 390 13.82 -24.90 -4.08
N GLY A 391 12.65 -24.80 -3.43
CA GLY A 391 11.86 -23.58 -3.36
C GLY A 391 10.97 -23.32 -4.59
N ARG A 392 10.90 -24.26 -5.56
CA ARG A 392 10.02 -24.12 -6.74
C ARG A 392 8.67 -24.80 -6.49
N PRO A 393 7.59 -24.26 -7.08
CA PRO A 393 6.28 -24.89 -7.00
C PRO A 393 6.26 -26.28 -7.66
N LEU A 394 5.63 -27.23 -6.99
CA LEU A 394 5.25 -28.52 -7.54
C LEU A 394 3.90 -28.35 -8.24
N TYR A 395 3.92 -27.90 -9.49
CA TYR A 395 2.71 -27.57 -10.23
C TYR A 395 1.72 -28.72 -10.30
N ASN A 396 0.43 -28.39 -10.21
CA ASN A 396 -0.66 -29.28 -10.57
C ASN A 396 -1.08 -28.97 -12.03
N PRO A 397 -0.84 -29.86 -13.01
CA PRO A 397 -1.20 -29.61 -14.40
C PRO A 397 -2.71 -29.35 -14.61
N GLU A 398 -3.56 -30.01 -13.82
CA GLU A 398 -5.03 -29.83 -13.89
C GLU A 398 -5.49 -28.47 -13.36
N GLY A 399 -4.66 -27.78 -12.56
CA GLY A 399 -4.91 -26.43 -12.05
C GLY A 399 -4.50 -25.31 -13.01
N ARG A 400 -3.99 -25.62 -14.21
CA ARG A 400 -3.57 -24.62 -15.20
C ARG A 400 -4.62 -24.44 -16.31
N PRO A 401 -5.05 -23.19 -16.59
CA PRO A 401 -6.00 -22.93 -17.68
C PRO A 401 -5.50 -23.45 -19.02
N GLY A 402 -6.40 -24.11 -19.78
CA GLY A 402 -6.06 -24.73 -21.06
C GLY A 402 -5.65 -23.74 -22.15
N ASN A 403 -4.89 -24.21 -23.13
CA ASN A 403 -4.53 -23.43 -24.31
C ASN A 403 -5.75 -23.28 -25.23
N PRO A 404 -6.23 -22.07 -25.56
CA PRO A 404 -7.37 -21.89 -26.45
C PRO A 404 -7.09 -22.31 -27.90
N GLY A 405 -5.81 -22.38 -28.34
CA GLY A 405 -5.47 -22.56 -29.74
C GLY A 405 -6.09 -21.47 -30.60
N SER A 406 -6.89 -21.85 -31.58
CA SER A 406 -7.70 -20.95 -32.42
C SER A 406 -9.10 -20.64 -31.88
N ALA A 407 -9.50 -21.27 -30.77
CA ALA A 407 -10.79 -21.02 -30.13
C ALA A 407 -10.80 -19.66 -29.38
N SER A 408 -11.99 -19.08 -29.24
CA SER A 408 -12.16 -17.82 -28.50
C SER A 408 -11.97 -17.99 -26.99
N LYS A 409 -12.04 -19.22 -26.46
CA LYS A 409 -11.91 -19.55 -25.04
C LYS A 409 -11.29 -20.95 -24.89
N GLY A 410 -10.27 -21.05 -24.03
CA GLY A 410 -9.70 -22.32 -23.61
C GLY A 410 -10.55 -23.02 -22.55
N GLU A 411 -10.15 -24.22 -22.18
CA GLU A 411 -10.77 -24.95 -21.07
C GLU A 411 -10.62 -24.16 -19.75
N SER A 412 -11.72 -24.09 -19.00
CA SER A 412 -11.78 -23.44 -17.70
C SER A 412 -11.34 -24.39 -16.60
N VAL A 413 -10.55 -23.89 -15.67
CA VAL A 413 -10.18 -24.62 -14.46
C VAL A 413 -10.60 -23.85 -13.22
N PHE A 414 -10.89 -24.55 -12.14
CA PHE A 414 -11.12 -23.94 -10.84
C PHE A 414 -9.78 -23.79 -10.10
N SER A 415 -9.37 -22.55 -9.88
CA SER A 415 -8.12 -22.21 -9.17
C SER A 415 -8.39 -21.68 -7.77
N VAL A 416 -7.68 -22.18 -6.79
CA VAL A 416 -7.57 -21.66 -5.43
C VAL A 416 -6.08 -21.37 -5.15
N PRO A 417 -5.76 -20.16 -4.71
CA PRO A 417 -6.61 -18.98 -4.56
C PRO A 417 -7.10 -18.41 -5.89
N SER A 418 -7.99 -17.39 -5.82
CA SER A 418 -8.31 -16.54 -6.97
C SER A 418 -7.14 -15.64 -7.33
N PHE A 419 -7.21 -14.92 -8.45
CA PHE A 419 -6.18 -13.95 -8.83
C PHE A 419 -6.03 -12.79 -7.82
N LEU A 420 -7.06 -12.46 -7.05
CA LEU A 420 -6.95 -11.51 -5.94
C LEU A 420 -6.12 -12.08 -4.77
N GLY A 421 -5.82 -13.37 -4.80
CA GLY A 421 -4.84 -14.03 -3.96
C GLY A 421 -5.33 -14.46 -2.58
N GLY A 422 -4.61 -15.37 -1.97
CA GLY A 422 -4.77 -15.70 -0.55
C GLY A 422 -4.47 -14.49 0.35
N LYS A 423 -3.56 -13.62 -0.07
CA LYS A 423 -3.33 -12.26 0.44
C LYS A 423 -3.11 -11.33 -0.74
N ASN A 424 -3.70 -10.13 -0.71
CA ASN A 424 -3.44 -9.10 -1.71
C ASN A 424 -2.51 -8.02 -1.12
N TRP A 425 -2.71 -6.75 -1.47
CA TRP A 425 -1.87 -5.62 -1.07
C TRP A 425 -1.85 -5.36 0.45
N MET A 426 -2.91 -5.74 1.17
CA MET A 426 -3.07 -5.45 2.60
C MET A 426 -1.84 -5.93 3.37
N PRO A 427 -1.10 -5.02 4.03
CA PRO A 427 0.13 -5.43 4.69
C PRO A 427 -0.14 -6.24 5.95
N MET A 428 0.65 -7.30 6.13
CA MET A 428 0.74 -8.06 7.37
C MET A 428 1.62 -7.34 8.39
N ALA A 429 1.59 -7.80 9.66
CA ALA A 429 2.44 -7.29 10.72
C ALA A 429 3.27 -8.41 11.36
N TYR A 430 4.45 -8.07 11.88
CA TYR A 430 5.29 -8.96 12.69
C TYR A 430 5.45 -8.41 14.10
N SER A 431 5.05 -9.17 15.11
CA SER A 431 5.26 -8.79 16.51
C SER A 431 6.58 -9.32 17.04
N LYS A 432 7.44 -8.41 17.46
CA LYS A 432 8.70 -8.75 18.18
C LYS A 432 8.43 -9.42 19.54
N LYS A 433 7.23 -9.23 20.11
CA LYS A 433 6.83 -9.78 21.40
C LYS A 433 6.41 -11.25 21.30
N THR A 434 5.56 -11.57 20.33
CA THR A 434 5.03 -12.93 20.13
C THR A 434 5.82 -13.74 19.12
N GLU A 435 6.71 -13.10 18.35
CA GLU A 435 7.44 -13.64 17.20
C GLU A 435 6.53 -14.25 16.12
N MET A 436 5.29 -13.76 16.04
CA MET A 436 4.27 -14.21 15.08
C MET A 436 4.05 -13.17 13.99
N PHE A 437 3.67 -13.65 12.81
CA PHE A 437 3.11 -12.83 11.74
C PHE A 437 1.59 -12.85 11.80
N TYR A 438 0.97 -11.68 11.65
CA TYR A 438 -0.48 -11.51 11.58
C TYR A 438 -0.85 -11.17 10.15
N VAL A 439 -1.46 -12.15 9.49
CA VAL A 439 -1.66 -12.16 8.03
C VAL A 439 -3.15 -11.99 7.69
N PRO A 440 -3.56 -10.86 7.09
CA PRO A 440 -4.91 -10.73 6.54
C PRO A 440 -4.99 -11.59 5.27
N SER A 441 -5.91 -12.54 5.24
CA SER A 441 -6.04 -13.53 4.18
C SER A 441 -7.47 -13.69 3.70
N ASN A 442 -7.64 -14.32 2.52
CA ASN A 442 -8.94 -14.56 1.91
C ASN A 442 -9.02 -15.97 1.34
N GLU A 443 -10.09 -16.68 1.69
CA GLU A 443 -10.41 -18.05 1.31
C GLU A 443 -11.40 -18.03 0.13
N TRP A 444 -10.89 -17.86 -1.07
CA TRP A 444 -11.66 -17.82 -2.31
C TRP A 444 -10.94 -18.46 -3.48
N GLY A 445 -11.71 -18.92 -4.45
CA GLY A 445 -11.20 -19.44 -5.71
C GLY A 445 -11.73 -18.65 -6.89
N MET A 446 -11.41 -19.11 -8.08
CA MET A 446 -11.94 -18.58 -9.34
C MET A 446 -12.05 -19.68 -10.39
N ASP A 447 -13.09 -19.61 -11.22
CA ASP A 447 -13.00 -20.20 -12.54
C ASP A 447 -12.14 -19.28 -13.41
N ILE A 448 -11.10 -19.83 -14.05
CA ILE A 448 -10.22 -19.08 -14.94
C ILE A 448 -10.02 -19.83 -16.26
N TRP A 449 -9.98 -19.10 -17.37
CA TRP A 449 -9.73 -19.62 -18.71
C TRP A 449 -8.90 -18.67 -19.53
N ASN A 450 -8.08 -19.20 -20.42
CA ASN A 450 -7.28 -18.42 -21.33
C ASN A 450 -8.07 -17.99 -22.59
N GLN A 451 -7.70 -16.84 -23.15
CA GLN A 451 -8.25 -16.26 -24.37
C GLN A 451 -7.11 -15.79 -25.28
N PRO A 452 -7.31 -15.78 -26.62
CA PRO A 452 -6.42 -15.09 -27.52
C PRO A 452 -6.38 -13.60 -27.21
N ILE A 453 -5.22 -12.98 -27.32
CA ILE A 453 -5.03 -11.54 -27.13
C ILE A 453 -3.89 -11.03 -28.00
N SER A 454 -4.02 -9.81 -28.50
CA SER A 454 -2.96 -9.06 -29.16
C SER A 454 -2.67 -7.78 -28.40
N TYR A 455 -1.40 -7.45 -28.25
CA TYR A 455 -1.00 -6.24 -27.56
C TYR A 455 -1.48 -4.99 -28.30
N LYS A 456 -2.13 -4.10 -27.55
CA LYS A 456 -2.45 -2.74 -27.98
C LYS A 456 -2.07 -1.77 -26.87
N LYS A 457 -1.16 -0.86 -27.18
CA LYS A 457 -0.62 0.11 -26.23
C LYS A 457 -1.73 0.90 -25.53
N GLY A 458 -1.69 0.93 -24.19
CA GLY A 458 -2.67 1.61 -23.36
C GLY A 458 -4.03 0.91 -23.22
N ALA A 459 -4.18 -0.30 -23.75
CA ALA A 459 -5.36 -1.14 -23.56
C ALA A 459 -5.04 -2.33 -22.64
N ALA A 460 -6.08 -2.92 -22.04
CA ALA A 460 -5.92 -4.13 -21.23
C ALA A 460 -5.33 -5.29 -22.05
N TYR A 461 -4.33 -5.96 -21.51
CA TYR A 461 -3.56 -7.03 -22.16
C TYR A 461 -3.55 -8.28 -21.26
N LEU A 462 -4.75 -8.80 -20.95
CA LEU A 462 -4.91 -9.95 -20.04
C LEU A 462 -4.79 -11.29 -20.80
N GLY A 463 -5.59 -11.52 -21.81
CA GLY A 463 -5.66 -12.82 -22.50
C GLY A 463 -6.26 -13.91 -21.64
N ALA A 464 -7.10 -13.56 -20.66
CA ALA A 464 -7.80 -14.48 -19.76
C ALA A 464 -9.15 -13.89 -19.36
N GLY A 465 -10.08 -14.79 -18.96
CA GLY A 465 -11.33 -14.44 -18.31
C GLY A 465 -11.45 -15.23 -17.00
N PHE A 466 -12.24 -14.72 -16.07
CA PHE A 466 -12.37 -15.31 -14.74
C PHE A 466 -13.73 -15.02 -14.09
N THR A 467 -14.07 -15.80 -13.06
CA THR A 467 -15.18 -15.53 -12.13
C THR A 467 -14.76 -15.96 -10.73
N ILE A 468 -14.69 -15.01 -9.78
CA ILE A 468 -14.30 -15.30 -8.40
C ILE A 468 -15.49 -15.87 -7.63
N LYS A 469 -15.23 -16.90 -6.81
CA LYS A 469 -16.21 -17.60 -5.99
C LYS A 469 -15.68 -17.82 -4.58
N PRO A 470 -16.53 -17.74 -3.54
CA PRO A 470 -16.16 -18.20 -2.20
C PRO A 470 -15.93 -19.73 -2.23
N ILE A 471 -15.04 -20.21 -1.35
CA ILE A 471 -14.84 -21.68 -1.15
C ILE A 471 -15.47 -22.19 0.15
N PHE A 472 -15.82 -21.29 1.07
CA PHE A 472 -16.57 -21.59 2.28
C PHE A 472 -17.89 -20.82 2.30
N GLU A 473 -18.87 -21.37 3.00
CA GLU A 473 -20.19 -20.75 3.14
C GLU A 473 -20.22 -19.68 4.24
N ASP A 474 -19.40 -19.85 5.29
CA ASP A 474 -19.43 -19.03 6.51
C ASP A 474 -18.47 -17.84 6.48
N HIS A 475 -17.41 -17.88 5.65
CA HIS A 475 -16.41 -16.81 5.59
C HIS A 475 -15.64 -16.77 4.28
N ILE A 476 -15.07 -15.62 3.99
CA ILE A 476 -14.06 -15.41 2.94
C ILE A 476 -12.80 -14.82 3.57
N GLY A 477 -12.93 -13.75 4.35
CA GLY A 477 -11.81 -13.12 5.02
C GLY A 477 -11.37 -13.87 6.26
N SER A 478 -10.07 -13.87 6.52
CA SER A 478 -9.55 -14.29 7.81
C SER A 478 -8.28 -13.53 8.19
N LEU A 479 -8.05 -13.34 9.50
CA LEU A 479 -6.80 -12.86 10.05
C LEU A 479 -6.15 -14.00 10.81
N LYS A 480 -4.91 -14.35 10.42
CA LYS A 480 -4.21 -15.53 10.93
C LYS A 480 -2.93 -15.14 11.66
N ALA A 481 -2.71 -15.69 12.86
CA ALA A 481 -1.42 -15.62 13.54
C ALA A 481 -0.56 -16.83 13.13
N ILE A 482 0.55 -16.57 12.43
CA ILE A 482 1.37 -17.61 11.79
C ILE A 482 2.76 -17.62 12.44
N GLU A 483 3.20 -18.79 12.90
CA GLU A 483 4.59 -19.02 13.29
C GLU A 483 5.46 -19.14 12.03
N PRO A 484 6.52 -18.31 11.90
CA PRO A 484 7.17 -18.12 10.61
C PRO A 484 7.92 -19.34 10.05
N LEU A 485 8.53 -20.17 10.91
CA LEU A 485 9.37 -21.29 10.42
C LEU A 485 8.58 -22.56 10.15
N THR A 486 7.50 -22.80 10.88
CA THR A 486 6.66 -24.00 10.74
C THR A 486 5.40 -23.75 9.90
N GLY A 487 5.00 -22.48 9.73
CA GLY A 487 3.72 -22.12 9.12
C GLY A 487 2.51 -22.47 9.98
N LYS A 488 2.72 -22.86 11.24
CA LYS A 488 1.61 -23.21 12.14
C LYS A 488 0.75 -21.98 12.43
N ILE A 489 -0.54 -22.09 12.14
CA ILE A 489 -1.56 -21.10 12.51
C ILE A 489 -1.91 -21.31 13.98
N LYS A 490 -1.61 -20.31 14.81
CA LYS A 490 -1.88 -20.34 16.25
C LYS A 490 -3.36 -20.05 16.55
N TRP A 491 -3.91 -19.06 15.86
CA TRP A 491 -5.31 -18.68 15.89
C TRP A 491 -5.74 -18.06 14.56
N GLU A 492 -7.05 -18.06 14.33
CA GLU A 492 -7.68 -17.47 13.16
C GLU A 492 -8.96 -16.74 13.56
N TYR A 493 -9.07 -15.48 13.14
CA TYR A 493 -10.32 -14.71 13.16
C TYR A 493 -10.96 -14.79 11.77
N LYS A 494 -12.22 -15.21 11.66
CA LYS A 494 -12.97 -15.35 10.41
C LYS A 494 -13.93 -14.19 10.21
N ASN A 495 -14.05 -13.71 8.97
CA ASN A 495 -14.96 -12.64 8.56
C ASN A 495 -15.77 -13.06 7.33
N PRO A 496 -17.11 -12.83 7.31
CA PRO A 496 -17.95 -13.23 6.17
C PRO A 496 -17.48 -12.63 4.83
N ALA A 497 -17.17 -11.34 4.81
CA ALA A 497 -16.63 -10.66 3.62
C ALA A 497 -15.09 -10.70 3.58
N PRO A 498 -14.48 -10.53 2.40
CA PRO A 498 -13.02 -10.58 2.26
C PRO A 498 -12.34 -9.46 3.05
N LEU A 499 -11.31 -9.76 3.85
CA LEU A 499 -10.49 -8.75 4.51
C LEU A 499 -9.66 -7.99 3.48
N TRP A 500 -9.67 -6.65 3.59
CA TRP A 500 -8.97 -5.76 2.66
C TRP A 500 -8.20 -4.63 3.36
N ALA A 501 -8.08 -4.69 4.68
CA ALA A 501 -7.34 -3.77 5.52
C ALA A 501 -5.99 -4.33 5.95
N GLY A 502 -5.02 -3.46 6.16
CA GLY A 502 -3.73 -3.81 6.77
C GLY A 502 -3.82 -4.06 8.27
N VAL A 503 -2.72 -4.53 8.83
CA VAL A 503 -2.60 -4.93 10.24
C VAL A 503 -1.54 -4.10 10.94
N LEU A 504 -1.79 -3.76 12.21
CA LEU A 504 -0.84 -3.16 13.15
C LEU A 504 -0.78 -4.03 14.39
N THR A 505 0.41 -4.27 14.94
CA THR A 505 0.57 -4.91 16.24
C THR A 505 1.34 -4.01 17.22
N THR A 506 1.11 -4.18 18.52
CA THR A 506 1.72 -3.32 19.54
C THR A 506 2.32 -4.13 20.71
N ALA A 507 3.26 -3.55 21.42
CA ALA A 507 3.80 -4.10 22.66
C ALA A 507 2.73 -4.23 23.77
N GLY A 508 1.60 -3.50 23.63
CA GLY A 508 0.41 -3.64 24.50
C GLY A 508 -0.33 -4.97 24.35
N GLY A 509 0.10 -5.83 23.42
CA GLY A 509 -0.49 -7.15 23.19
C GLY A 509 -1.72 -7.12 22.31
N LEU A 510 -1.81 -6.19 21.39
CA LEU A 510 -2.96 -5.98 20.53
C LEU A 510 -2.60 -6.11 19.05
N VAL A 511 -3.57 -6.60 18.29
CA VAL A 511 -3.57 -6.61 16.82
C VAL A 511 -4.76 -5.76 16.34
N PHE A 512 -4.47 -4.68 15.62
CA PHE A 512 -5.49 -3.80 15.04
C PHE A 512 -5.67 -4.08 13.56
N THR A 513 -6.92 -4.09 13.11
CA THR A 513 -7.29 -4.21 11.69
C THR A 513 -8.70 -3.65 11.45
N GLY A 514 -9.17 -3.71 10.21
CA GLY A 514 -10.52 -3.33 9.83
C GLY A 514 -11.23 -4.36 8.97
N THR A 515 -12.55 -4.27 8.88
CA THR A 515 -13.36 -5.14 8.03
C THR A 515 -14.11 -4.35 6.94
N PRO A 516 -14.50 -5.00 5.84
CA PRO A 516 -15.32 -4.36 4.80
C PRO A 516 -16.65 -3.80 5.33
N GLU A 517 -17.21 -4.40 6.37
CA GLU A 517 -18.45 -3.96 7.01
C GLU A 517 -18.25 -2.70 7.89
N GLY A 518 -17.04 -2.12 7.87
CA GLY A 518 -16.72 -0.91 8.62
C GLY A 518 -16.46 -1.13 10.10
N LYS A 519 -16.02 -2.32 10.51
CA LYS A 519 -15.62 -2.60 11.89
C LYS A 519 -14.12 -2.35 12.05
N PHE A 520 -13.73 -1.39 12.86
CA PHE A 520 -12.38 -1.26 13.37
C PHE A 520 -12.26 -2.17 14.59
N LEU A 521 -11.28 -3.06 14.57
CA LEU A 521 -11.10 -4.12 15.55
C LEU A 521 -9.75 -4.01 16.27
N ALA A 522 -9.74 -4.31 17.58
CA ALA A 522 -8.53 -4.67 18.29
C ALA A 522 -8.72 -6.10 18.84
N LEU A 523 -7.78 -6.98 18.49
CA LEU A 523 -7.77 -8.37 18.90
C LEU A 523 -6.60 -8.63 19.86
N ASP A 524 -6.78 -9.61 20.74
CA ASP A 524 -5.71 -10.16 21.55
C ASP A 524 -4.66 -10.85 20.66
N ASP A 525 -3.39 -10.48 20.81
CA ASP A 525 -2.29 -10.98 19.98
C ASP A 525 -1.98 -12.47 20.19
N GLU A 526 -2.43 -13.07 21.31
CA GLU A 526 -2.17 -14.47 21.64
C GLU A 526 -3.34 -15.40 21.31
N THR A 527 -4.58 -14.88 21.37
CA THR A 527 -5.81 -15.70 21.25
C THR A 527 -6.66 -15.38 20.02
N GLY A 528 -6.52 -14.15 19.45
CA GLY A 528 -7.39 -13.67 18.37
C GLY A 528 -8.78 -13.23 18.85
N GLU A 529 -9.03 -13.17 20.17
CA GLU A 529 -10.28 -12.66 20.71
C GLU A 529 -10.44 -11.17 20.43
N ILE A 530 -11.66 -10.74 20.04
CA ILE A 530 -11.98 -9.33 19.84
C ILE A 530 -12.15 -8.65 21.20
N LEU A 531 -11.24 -7.74 21.53
CA LEU A 531 -11.27 -6.96 22.77
C LEU A 531 -11.93 -5.58 22.57
N TYR A 532 -11.96 -5.06 21.35
CA TYR A 532 -12.58 -3.78 21.01
C TYR A 532 -13.14 -3.79 19.60
N LYS A 533 -14.27 -3.12 19.43
CA LYS A 533 -14.94 -2.95 18.14
C LYS A 533 -15.60 -1.57 18.04
N TYR A 534 -15.27 -0.85 16.96
CA TYR A 534 -15.89 0.43 16.62
C TYR A 534 -16.51 0.36 15.22
N ASN A 535 -17.64 1.05 15.03
CA ASN A 535 -18.33 1.10 13.73
C ASN A 535 -17.99 2.41 13.01
N ALA A 536 -17.19 2.32 11.96
CA ALA A 536 -16.68 3.47 11.20
C ALA A 536 -17.63 3.98 10.10
N GLY A 537 -18.81 3.36 9.93
CA GLY A 537 -19.83 3.80 8.97
C GLY A 537 -19.55 3.48 7.50
N SER A 538 -18.30 3.25 7.11
CA SER A 538 -17.87 2.80 5.78
C SER A 538 -16.84 1.69 5.92
N GLY A 539 -16.69 0.87 4.88
CA GLY A 539 -15.72 -0.23 4.88
C GLY A 539 -14.29 0.25 5.10
N ILE A 540 -13.52 -0.52 5.84
CA ILE A 540 -12.12 -0.21 6.17
C ILE A 540 -11.21 -1.00 5.25
N VAL A 541 -10.40 -0.27 4.48
CA VAL A 541 -9.41 -0.81 3.53
C VAL A 541 -8.04 -0.15 3.71
N SER A 542 -7.80 0.55 4.81
CA SER A 542 -6.55 1.23 5.14
C SER A 542 -5.71 0.42 6.14
N SER A 543 -4.55 0.94 6.50
CA SER A 543 -3.71 0.38 7.56
C SER A 543 -3.77 1.25 8.81
N PRO A 544 -4.01 0.67 10.00
CA PRO A 544 -3.99 1.43 11.26
C PRO A 544 -2.59 1.89 11.63
N ILE A 545 -2.52 3.01 12.38
CA ILE A 545 -1.29 3.54 12.98
C ILE A 545 -1.52 3.89 14.44
N THR A 546 -0.42 4.03 15.20
CA THR A 546 -0.46 4.51 16.59
C THR A 546 0.77 5.37 16.90
N TRP A 547 0.57 6.40 17.71
CA TRP A 547 1.61 7.31 18.18
C TRP A 547 1.26 7.84 19.57
N GLU A 548 2.19 8.53 20.19
CA GLU A 548 2.01 9.20 21.49
C GLU A 548 2.20 10.72 21.33
N THR A 549 1.36 11.48 21.97
CA THR A 549 1.51 12.93 22.10
C THR A 549 1.14 13.35 23.52
N ASN A 550 2.00 14.15 24.18
CA ASN A 550 1.78 14.64 25.54
C ASN A 550 1.51 13.52 26.57
N GLY A 551 2.17 12.37 26.42
CA GLY A 551 2.01 11.22 27.31
C GLY A 551 0.70 10.44 27.12
N GLU A 552 -0.05 10.68 26.05
CA GLU A 552 -1.27 9.95 25.68
C GLU A 552 -1.05 9.19 24.35
N GLN A 553 -1.39 7.91 24.37
CA GLN A 553 -1.36 7.09 23.15
C GLN A 553 -2.63 7.28 22.32
N TYR A 554 -2.43 7.50 21.04
CA TYR A 554 -3.48 7.60 20.02
C TYR A 554 -3.41 6.44 19.04
N VAL A 555 -4.55 6.08 18.48
CA VAL A 555 -4.68 5.10 17.39
C VAL A 555 -5.52 5.73 16.30
N ALA A 556 -5.15 5.52 15.04
CA ALA A 556 -5.93 6.02 13.91
C ALA A 556 -6.16 4.96 12.84
N ILE A 557 -7.29 5.10 12.14
CA ILE A 557 -7.69 4.29 10.98
C ILE A 557 -8.43 5.17 9.98
N VAL A 558 -8.34 4.84 8.70
CA VAL A 558 -9.13 5.49 7.65
C VAL A 558 -10.21 4.53 7.17
N SER A 559 -11.46 4.99 7.10
CA SER A 559 -12.56 4.25 6.47
C SER A 559 -12.88 4.82 5.09
N GLY A 560 -13.32 3.97 4.17
CA GLY A 560 -13.69 4.36 2.81
C GLY A 560 -13.62 3.18 1.85
N TRP A 561 -14.74 2.45 1.69
CA TRP A 561 -14.83 1.26 0.86
C TRP A 561 -14.52 1.52 -0.62
N GLY A 562 -13.85 0.58 -1.25
CA GLY A 562 -13.47 0.57 -2.67
C GLY A 562 -12.28 -0.37 -2.91
N GLY A 563 -11.56 -0.15 -4.00
CA GLY A 563 -10.45 -0.99 -4.42
C GLY A 563 -10.90 -2.14 -5.33
N ALA A 564 -10.06 -3.17 -5.45
CA ALA A 564 -10.25 -4.23 -6.43
C ALA A 564 -11.48 -5.13 -6.18
N VAL A 565 -11.87 -5.36 -4.91
CA VAL A 565 -12.97 -6.29 -4.57
C VAL A 565 -14.31 -5.91 -5.21
N PRO A 566 -14.82 -4.67 -5.08
CA PRO A 566 -16.09 -4.31 -5.72
C PRO A 566 -16.02 -4.25 -7.25
N LEU A 567 -14.81 -4.09 -7.83
CA LEU A 567 -14.62 -4.03 -9.28
C LEU A 567 -14.49 -5.42 -9.91
N TRP A 568 -13.77 -6.34 -9.28
CA TRP A 568 -13.31 -7.59 -9.86
C TRP A 568 -13.79 -8.85 -9.13
N GLY A 569 -14.44 -8.69 -7.98
CA GLY A 569 -14.78 -9.78 -7.08
C GLY A 569 -15.83 -10.78 -7.59
N GLY A 570 -16.37 -10.64 -8.79
CA GLY A 570 -17.34 -11.59 -9.37
C GLY A 570 -18.56 -11.80 -8.47
N GLU A 571 -18.81 -13.04 -8.03
CA GLU A 571 -19.91 -13.33 -7.10
C GLU A 571 -19.68 -12.72 -5.71
N VAL A 572 -18.42 -12.60 -5.29
CA VAL A 572 -18.05 -11.98 -4.01
C VAL A 572 -18.39 -10.49 -3.99
N ALA A 573 -18.29 -9.79 -5.13
CA ALA A 573 -18.70 -8.39 -5.22
C ALA A 573 -20.17 -8.16 -4.86
N LYS A 574 -21.03 -9.15 -5.05
CA LYS A 574 -22.45 -9.11 -4.67
C LYS A 574 -22.66 -9.08 -3.15
N LEU A 575 -21.77 -9.74 -2.40
CA LEU A 575 -21.82 -9.77 -0.93
C LEU A 575 -21.48 -8.41 -0.31
N VAL A 576 -20.66 -7.62 -0.99
CA VAL A 576 -20.16 -6.32 -0.51
C VAL A 576 -20.85 -5.12 -1.18
N LYS A 577 -21.86 -5.33 -2.03
CA LYS A 577 -22.54 -4.27 -2.81
C LYS A 577 -23.25 -3.20 -1.97
N ASN A 578 -23.64 -3.55 -0.75
CA ASN A 578 -24.37 -2.67 0.16
C ASN A 578 -23.45 -1.94 1.15
N ILE A 579 -22.13 -2.09 1.02
CA ILE A 579 -21.17 -1.38 1.87
C ILE A 579 -21.10 0.07 1.41
N ASN A 580 -21.29 0.99 2.36
CA ASN A 580 -21.23 2.42 2.08
C ASN A 580 -19.83 2.84 1.65
N GLN A 581 -19.75 3.65 0.61
CA GLN A 581 -18.54 4.40 0.29
C GLN A 581 -18.36 5.55 1.29
N GLY A 582 -17.16 6.09 1.37
CA GLY A 582 -16.84 7.19 2.25
C GLY A 582 -15.35 7.50 2.23
N GLY A 583 -14.94 8.41 3.08
CA GLY A 583 -13.55 8.77 3.26
C GLY A 583 -13.39 9.56 4.54
N THR A 584 -13.07 8.87 5.64
CA THR A 584 -12.97 9.48 6.96
C THR A 584 -11.78 8.93 7.73
N VAL A 585 -10.95 9.82 8.26
CA VAL A 585 -9.95 9.50 9.28
C VAL A 585 -10.65 9.46 10.63
N HIS A 586 -10.43 8.41 11.41
CA HIS A 586 -10.91 8.26 12.78
C HIS A 586 -9.72 8.19 13.71
N VAL A 587 -9.71 9.00 14.76
CA VAL A 587 -8.66 9.03 15.77
C VAL A 587 -9.24 8.74 17.14
N PHE A 588 -8.55 7.90 17.89
CA PHE A 588 -8.96 7.38 19.18
C PHE A 588 -7.87 7.59 20.22
N LYS A 589 -8.30 7.74 21.49
CA LYS A 589 -7.45 7.63 22.68
C LYS A 589 -8.22 6.99 23.83
N LEU A 590 -7.55 6.67 24.92
CA LEU A 590 -8.23 6.20 26.12
C LEU A 590 -9.05 7.32 26.75
N HIS A 591 -10.27 6.97 27.17
CA HIS A 591 -11.06 7.83 28.06
C HIS A 591 -10.39 7.87 29.43
N LYS A 592 -10.21 9.09 29.99
CA LYS A 592 -9.70 9.30 31.36
C LYS A 592 -10.81 9.21 32.37
#